data_257458801b1ffea86fe44f3a7fdd432e
#
_entry.id   257458801b1ffea86fe44f3a7fdd432e
#
_cell.length_a   1.000
_cell.length_b   1.000
_cell.length_c   1.000
_cell.angle_alpha   90.00
_cell.angle_beta   90.00
_cell.angle_gamma   90.00
#
_symmetry.space_group_name_H-M   'P 1'
#
loop_
_entity.id
_entity.type
_entity.pdbx_description
1 polymer ?
#
loop_
_entity_poly.entity_id
_entity_poly.type
_entity_poly.pdbx_seq_one_letter_code
_entity_poly.pdbx_strand_id
1 'polypeptide(L)'
;RESGNEQEVSDFLVNFAKERNLEVVQDEALNVIIRKPASEGYEDRAIVALQGHMDMVCVKVEGSDHDFEKDPIKLLEEDGWITADGTTLGADDGIGVAFILAVLDDDSLKHGPIEAIITTEEETSMGGAGKLDLSQITAKYLVNIDSEEEGILTVGCAGGLDLEIEFDKEYEKAEGDFIEVGLKGFAGGHSGMEIDEFRLNANKTLGRLLEGIEGLQIATINGGVKRNAIASSAKAVVSVPNKEEAMKLIEERIQEVKNEYKDVDPNGEIWV
;
A
#
# COMPACT_ATOMS: atom_id res chain seq x y z
N ARG A 1 2.78 12.41 8.51
CA ARG A 1 4.13 11.79 8.64
C ARG A 1 4.17 10.50 7.82
N GLU A 2 5.37 10.06 7.44
CA GLU A 2 5.59 8.78 6.74
C GLU A 2 5.26 7.60 7.67
N SER A 3 4.77 6.50 7.09
CA SER A 3 4.53 5.25 7.82
C SER A 3 5.79 4.79 8.58
N GLY A 4 5.64 4.48 9.85
CA GLY A 4 6.74 4.15 10.78
C GLY A 4 7.35 5.37 11.48
N ASN A 5 6.87 6.60 11.24
CA ASN A 5 7.33 7.83 11.87
C ASN A 5 6.19 8.71 12.41
N GLU A 6 5.17 8.08 13.01
CA GLU A 6 3.92 8.74 13.40
C GLU A 6 3.91 9.28 14.85
N GLN A 7 4.99 9.12 15.62
CA GLN A 7 5.01 9.50 17.05
C GLN A 7 4.49 10.92 17.31
N GLU A 8 4.92 11.91 16.53
CA GLU A 8 4.51 13.30 16.73
C GLU A 8 3.01 13.51 16.49
N VAL A 9 2.45 12.85 15.46
CA VAL A 9 1.02 12.95 15.14
C VAL A 9 0.20 12.22 16.19
N SER A 10 0.63 11.04 16.61
CA SER A 10 -0.01 10.28 17.67
C SER A 10 -0.03 11.07 18.98
N ASP A 11 1.08 11.70 19.37
CA ASP A 11 1.16 12.56 20.57
C ASP A 11 0.27 13.81 20.43
N PHE A 12 0.18 14.39 19.22
CA PHE A 12 -0.76 15.49 18.95
C PHE A 12 -2.21 15.06 19.21
N LEU A 13 -2.62 13.90 18.71
CA LEU A 13 -3.98 13.36 18.90
C LEU A 13 -4.29 13.09 20.38
N VAL A 14 -3.32 12.54 21.13
CA VAL A 14 -3.42 12.34 22.56
C VAL A 14 -3.60 13.68 23.30
N ASN A 15 -2.83 14.70 22.92
CA ASN A 15 -2.94 16.02 23.52
C ASN A 15 -4.26 16.72 23.18
N PHE A 16 -4.71 16.60 21.91
CA PHE A 16 -6.02 17.07 21.48
C PHE A 16 -7.15 16.53 22.35
N ALA A 17 -7.14 15.23 22.63
CA ALA A 17 -8.15 14.58 23.47
C ALA A 17 -8.08 15.07 24.93
N LYS A 18 -6.87 15.16 25.49
CA LYS A 18 -6.66 15.63 26.88
C LYS A 18 -7.13 17.07 27.10
N GLU A 19 -6.86 17.97 26.14
CA GLU A 19 -7.31 19.36 26.22
C GLU A 19 -8.84 19.49 26.25
N ARG A 20 -9.55 18.50 25.71
CA ARG A 20 -11.02 18.43 25.67
C ARG A 20 -11.63 17.54 26.75
N ASN A 21 -10.80 17.06 27.68
CA ASN A 21 -11.18 16.12 28.73
C ASN A 21 -11.85 14.84 28.19
N LEU A 22 -11.46 14.39 27.00
CA LEU A 22 -11.90 13.12 26.42
C LEU A 22 -11.00 11.98 26.92
N GLU A 23 -11.58 10.80 27.09
CA GLU A 23 -10.83 9.59 27.37
C GLU A 23 -9.98 9.23 26.16
N VAL A 24 -8.70 8.91 26.36
CA VAL A 24 -7.77 8.57 25.28
C VAL A 24 -6.85 7.45 25.70
N VAL A 25 -6.62 6.52 24.77
CA VAL A 25 -5.63 5.44 24.85
C VAL A 25 -4.70 5.55 23.68
N GLN A 26 -3.40 5.46 23.92
CA GLN A 26 -2.35 5.29 22.90
C GLN A 26 -1.71 3.93 23.16
N ASP A 27 -1.68 3.06 22.16
CA ASP A 27 -1.07 1.74 22.28
C ASP A 27 0.42 1.74 21.92
N GLU A 28 1.06 0.56 22.02
CA GLU A 28 2.49 0.40 21.69
C GLU A 28 2.81 0.59 20.20
N ALA A 29 1.80 0.44 19.34
CA ALA A 29 1.90 0.69 17.90
C ALA A 29 1.58 2.14 17.53
N LEU A 30 1.39 3.02 18.53
CA LEU A 30 1.02 4.44 18.39
C LEU A 30 -0.39 4.67 17.84
N ASN A 31 -1.23 3.63 17.73
CA ASN A 31 -2.64 3.84 17.44
C ASN A 31 -3.28 4.66 18.56
N VAL A 32 -4.26 5.50 18.23
CA VAL A 32 -4.96 6.34 19.19
C VAL A 32 -6.45 6.03 19.17
N ILE A 33 -7.01 5.73 20.36
CA ILE A 33 -8.45 5.57 20.54
C ILE A 33 -8.94 6.70 21.44
N ILE A 34 -9.88 7.52 20.95
CA ILE A 34 -10.48 8.63 21.68
C ILE A 34 -11.96 8.35 21.88
N ARG A 35 -12.47 8.48 23.10
CA ARG A 35 -13.88 8.26 23.42
C ARG A 35 -14.57 9.55 23.78
N LYS A 36 -15.66 9.85 23.06
CA LYS A 36 -16.56 10.97 23.34
C LYS A 36 -17.88 10.42 23.91
N PRO A 37 -18.31 10.83 25.13
CA PRO A 37 -19.60 10.43 25.66
C PRO A 37 -20.75 10.96 24.81
N ALA A 38 -21.90 10.30 24.87
CA ALA A 38 -23.10 10.73 24.16
C ALA A 38 -23.54 12.15 24.58
N SER A 39 -24.21 12.83 23.64
CA SER A 39 -24.98 14.03 23.98
C SER A 39 -26.14 13.69 24.90
N GLU A 40 -26.58 14.65 25.72
CA GLU A 40 -27.74 14.49 26.62
C GLU A 40 -28.97 13.96 25.85
N GLY A 41 -29.54 12.85 26.33
CA GLY A 41 -30.68 12.15 25.74
C GLY A 41 -30.34 11.18 24.62
N TYR A 42 -29.05 10.91 24.36
CA TYR A 42 -28.57 9.96 23.36
C TYR A 42 -27.73 8.82 23.93
N GLU A 43 -27.72 8.66 25.27
CA GLU A 43 -26.88 7.71 26.02
C GLU A 43 -27.18 6.25 25.65
N ASP A 44 -28.45 5.95 25.33
CA ASP A 44 -28.92 4.59 24.95
C ASP A 44 -28.62 4.23 23.46
N ARG A 45 -28.04 5.12 22.72
CA ARG A 45 -27.68 4.84 21.32
C ARG A 45 -26.49 3.91 21.23
N ALA A 46 -26.45 3.13 20.15
CA ALA A 46 -25.29 2.28 19.88
C ALA A 46 -24.02 3.13 19.72
N ILE A 47 -22.91 2.60 20.20
CA ILE A 47 -21.58 3.20 20.01
C ILE A 47 -21.22 3.08 18.53
N VAL A 48 -20.73 4.17 17.95
CA VAL A 48 -20.22 4.23 16.59
C VAL A 48 -18.72 4.52 16.63
N ALA A 49 -17.94 3.70 15.96
CA ALA A 49 -16.53 3.99 15.72
C ALA A 49 -16.39 4.81 14.44
N LEU A 50 -15.56 5.87 14.51
CA LEU A 50 -15.05 6.61 13.35
C LEU A 50 -13.58 6.23 13.18
N GLN A 51 -13.18 5.75 12.02
CA GLN A 51 -11.82 5.25 11.80
C GLN A 51 -11.17 5.93 10.60
N GLY A 52 -9.89 6.25 10.77
CA GLY A 52 -8.98 6.73 9.75
C GLY A 52 -7.53 6.41 10.12
N HIS A 53 -6.57 6.76 9.26
CA HIS A 53 -5.14 6.57 9.53
C HIS A 53 -4.37 7.90 9.57
N MET A 54 -3.23 7.92 10.29
CA MET A 54 -2.47 9.15 10.52
C MET A 54 -1.18 9.27 9.73
N ASP A 55 -0.77 8.20 9.07
CA ASP A 55 0.37 8.20 8.17
C ASP A 55 -0.01 8.66 6.76
N MET A 56 0.96 8.85 5.90
CA MET A 56 0.77 9.27 4.52
C MET A 56 1.92 8.78 3.65
N VAL A 57 1.67 8.62 2.36
CA VAL A 57 2.72 8.40 1.35
C VAL A 57 3.55 9.67 1.19
N CYS A 58 4.85 9.59 1.46
CA CYS A 58 5.79 10.71 1.36
C CYS A 58 6.58 10.67 0.05
N VAL A 59 6.09 11.38 -0.98
CA VAL A 59 6.75 11.52 -2.28
C VAL A 59 6.89 13.00 -2.63
N LYS A 60 8.01 13.36 -3.27
CA LYS A 60 8.28 14.72 -3.72
C LYS A 60 8.82 14.75 -5.14
N VAL A 61 8.65 15.88 -5.84
CA VAL A 61 9.20 16.08 -7.18
C VAL A 61 10.74 16.06 -7.14
N GLU A 62 11.35 15.63 -8.24
CA GLU A 62 12.80 15.61 -8.38
C GLU A 62 13.40 17.02 -8.19
N GLY A 63 14.44 17.12 -7.37
CA GLY A 63 15.09 18.40 -7.05
C GLY A 63 14.44 19.19 -5.92
N SER A 64 13.38 18.69 -5.27
CA SER A 64 12.81 19.33 -4.08
C SER A 64 13.70 19.13 -2.85
N ASP A 65 13.96 20.20 -2.10
CA ASP A 65 14.71 20.18 -0.82
C ASP A 65 13.82 19.80 0.39
N HIS A 66 12.52 19.57 0.19
CA HIS A 66 11.58 19.26 1.27
C HIS A 66 12.02 18.01 2.06
N ASP A 67 12.01 18.13 3.38
CA ASP A 67 12.35 17.04 4.32
C ASP A 67 11.08 16.66 5.11
N PHE A 68 10.45 15.54 4.75
CA PHE A 68 9.21 15.07 5.39
C PHE A 68 9.35 14.81 6.90
N GLU A 69 10.56 14.63 7.41
CA GLU A 69 10.79 14.45 8.85
C GLU A 69 10.74 15.80 9.62
N LYS A 70 11.00 16.93 8.94
CA LYS A 70 11.20 18.22 9.59
C LYS A 70 10.23 19.30 9.10
N ASP A 71 9.95 19.28 7.79
CA ASP A 71 9.19 20.38 7.17
C ASP A 71 7.69 20.08 7.19
N PRO A 72 6.84 21.09 7.42
CA PRO A 72 5.41 20.98 7.20
C PRO A 72 5.11 20.94 5.71
N ILE A 73 4.04 20.25 5.32
CA ILE A 73 3.53 20.29 3.94
C ILE A 73 3.14 21.71 3.59
N LYS A 74 3.69 22.24 2.50
CA LYS A 74 3.37 23.58 2.01
C LYS A 74 2.11 23.54 1.16
N LEU A 75 1.01 24.01 1.74
CA LEU A 75 -0.29 24.00 1.09
C LEU A 75 -0.39 25.12 0.04
N LEU A 76 -1.02 24.80 -1.07
CA LEU A 76 -1.44 25.73 -2.12
C LEU A 76 -2.96 25.65 -2.25
N GLU A 77 -3.58 26.81 -2.50
CA GLU A 77 -5.01 26.91 -2.84
C GLU A 77 -5.15 27.43 -4.26
N GLU A 78 -5.69 26.60 -5.15
CA GLU A 78 -5.90 26.91 -6.55
C GLU A 78 -7.30 26.51 -6.99
N ASP A 79 -8.09 27.47 -7.47
CA ASP A 79 -9.46 27.28 -7.98
C ASP A 79 -10.41 26.53 -6.99
N GLY A 80 -10.22 26.73 -5.69
CA GLY A 80 -11.00 26.09 -4.63
C GLY A 80 -10.51 24.68 -4.25
N TRP A 81 -9.38 24.25 -4.79
CA TRP A 81 -8.68 23.02 -4.41
C TRP A 81 -7.51 23.33 -3.50
N ILE A 82 -7.28 22.44 -2.53
CA ILE A 82 -6.07 22.46 -1.71
C ILE A 82 -5.11 21.39 -2.26
N THR A 83 -3.90 21.83 -2.60
CA THR A 83 -2.82 21.00 -3.10
C THR A 83 -1.54 21.20 -2.30
N ALA A 84 -0.47 20.47 -2.62
CA ALA A 84 0.84 20.65 -2.00
C ALA A 84 1.89 21.12 -3.01
N ASP A 85 2.82 21.99 -2.57
CA ASP A 85 3.90 22.53 -3.40
C ASP A 85 5.02 21.50 -3.57
N GLY A 86 4.93 20.72 -4.66
CA GLY A 86 5.96 19.78 -5.06
C GLY A 86 6.10 18.51 -4.17
N THR A 87 5.08 18.22 -3.38
CA THR A 87 5.02 17.00 -2.55
C THR A 87 3.64 16.36 -2.63
N THR A 88 3.50 15.14 -2.13
CA THR A 88 2.21 14.58 -1.75
C THR A 88 1.55 15.44 -0.67
N LEU A 89 0.21 15.49 -0.64
CA LEU A 89 -0.57 16.31 0.29
C LEU A 89 -0.84 15.59 1.63
N GLY A 90 -1.06 14.28 1.58
CA GLY A 90 -1.51 13.49 2.73
C GLY A 90 -2.98 13.74 3.09
N ALA A 91 -3.82 14.09 2.10
CA ALA A 91 -5.27 14.20 2.30
C ALA A 91 -5.90 12.83 2.54
N ASP A 92 -5.35 11.80 1.96
CA ASP A 92 -5.48 10.41 2.31
C ASP A 92 -4.48 10.11 3.47
N ASP A 93 -4.94 9.83 4.70
CA ASP A 93 -6.32 10.04 5.21
C ASP A 93 -6.38 11.25 6.18
N GLY A 94 -5.53 12.26 5.94
CA GLY A 94 -5.50 13.47 6.76
C GLY A 94 -6.85 14.21 6.81
N ILE A 95 -7.67 14.12 5.75
CA ILE A 95 -9.00 14.74 5.75
C ILE A 95 -9.98 13.93 6.61
N GLY A 96 -9.93 12.61 6.58
CA GLY A 96 -10.73 11.75 7.45
C GLY A 96 -10.40 11.97 8.92
N VAL A 97 -9.11 12.05 9.27
CA VAL A 97 -8.68 12.42 10.62
C VAL A 97 -9.20 13.80 11.01
N ALA A 98 -9.15 14.81 10.10
CA ALA A 98 -9.67 16.15 10.38
C ALA A 98 -11.19 16.14 10.64
N PHE A 99 -11.97 15.35 9.89
CA PHE A 99 -13.41 15.17 10.13
C PHE A 99 -13.68 14.52 11.50
N ILE A 100 -12.91 13.48 11.85
CA ILE A 100 -13.00 12.83 13.17
C ILE A 100 -12.76 13.88 14.28
N LEU A 101 -11.68 14.65 14.18
CA LEU A 101 -11.35 15.67 15.16
C LEU A 101 -12.43 16.76 15.23
N ALA A 102 -13.00 17.20 14.11
CA ALA A 102 -14.07 18.17 14.08
C ALA A 102 -15.33 17.65 14.80
N VAL A 103 -15.70 16.38 14.61
CA VAL A 103 -16.82 15.75 15.34
C VAL A 103 -16.54 15.64 16.84
N LEU A 104 -15.30 15.35 17.22
CA LEU A 104 -14.89 15.29 18.61
C LEU A 104 -14.88 16.67 19.29
N ASP A 105 -14.57 17.74 18.56
CA ASP A 105 -14.47 19.11 19.06
C ASP A 105 -15.82 19.82 19.17
N ASP A 106 -16.78 19.46 18.33
CA ASP A 106 -18.07 20.14 18.25
C ASP A 106 -19.09 19.60 19.28
N ASP A 107 -19.34 20.37 20.34
CA ASP A 107 -20.33 20.04 21.37
C ASP A 107 -21.77 20.36 20.96
N SER A 108 -22.00 21.01 19.83
CA SER A 108 -23.33 21.32 19.31
C SER A 108 -24.00 20.14 18.59
N LEU A 109 -23.21 19.18 18.13
CA LEU A 109 -23.68 17.97 17.46
C LEU A 109 -24.43 17.07 18.44
N LYS A 110 -25.52 16.45 17.94
CA LYS A 110 -26.28 15.44 18.69
C LYS A 110 -25.86 14.05 18.24
N HIS A 111 -25.26 13.27 19.13
CA HIS A 111 -24.69 11.95 18.81
C HIS A 111 -24.80 10.97 19.98
N GLY A 112 -24.83 9.69 19.68
CA GLY A 112 -24.58 8.62 20.65
C GLY A 112 -23.10 8.59 21.06
N PRO A 113 -22.67 7.64 21.89
CA PRO A 113 -21.25 7.53 22.25
C PRO A 113 -20.41 7.28 20.99
N ILE A 114 -19.22 7.89 20.91
CA ILE A 114 -18.29 7.78 19.78
C ILE A 114 -16.96 7.20 20.26
N GLU A 115 -16.42 6.26 19.49
CA GLU A 115 -15.04 5.81 19.55
C GLU A 115 -14.30 6.28 18.30
N ALA A 116 -13.35 7.19 18.39
CA ALA A 116 -12.46 7.54 17.27
C ALA A 116 -11.24 6.62 17.33
N ILE A 117 -10.95 5.93 16.22
CA ILE A 117 -9.86 4.99 16.10
C ILE A 117 -8.95 5.49 14.99
N ILE A 118 -7.73 5.93 15.34
CA ILE A 118 -6.78 6.48 14.37
C ILE A 118 -5.55 5.59 14.37
N THR A 119 -5.32 4.92 13.23
CA THR A 119 -4.30 3.88 13.08
C THR A 119 -3.01 4.42 12.45
N THR A 120 -1.95 3.61 12.53
CA THR A 120 -0.62 3.85 11.95
C THR A 120 -0.30 2.85 10.85
N GLU A 121 0.74 3.14 10.05
CA GLU A 121 1.31 2.22 9.03
C GLU A 121 0.27 1.67 8.04
N GLU A 122 -0.79 2.41 7.71
CA GLU A 122 -1.80 1.97 6.74
C GLU A 122 -1.19 1.81 5.36
N GLU A 123 -0.51 2.84 4.88
CA GLU A 123 0.06 3.00 3.54
C GLU A 123 1.17 1.97 3.18
N THR A 124 1.65 1.21 4.15
CA THR A 124 2.70 0.22 3.93
C THR A 124 2.28 -1.20 4.22
N SER A 125 1.59 -1.43 5.32
CA SER A 125 1.35 -2.80 5.81
C SER A 125 0.07 -2.99 6.60
N MET A 126 -0.70 -1.91 6.84
CA MET A 126 -1.78 -1.89 7.85
C MET A 126 -1.27 -2.34 9.23
N GLY A 127 0.01 -2.04 9.53
CA GLY A 127 0.72 -2.55 10.70
C GLY A 127 0.09 -2.12 12.02
N GLY A 128 -0.39 -0.88 12.10
CA GLY A 128 -1.12 -0.37 13.25
C GLY A 128 -2.42 -1.11 13.49
N ALA A 129 -3.25 -1.25 12.45
CA ALA A 129 -4.52 -1.98 12.55
C ALA A 129 -4.30 -3.46 12.94
N GLY A 130 -3.24 -4.10 12.41
CA GLY A 130 -2.88 -5.48 12.74
C GLY A 130 -2.45 -5.69 14.19
N LYS A 131 -1.95 -4.65 14.86
CA LYS A 131 -1.49 -4.69 16.27
C LYS A 131 -2.53 -4.15 17.24
N LEU A 132 -3.62 -3.58 16.74
CA LEU A 132 -4.66 -2.95 17.57
C LEU A 132 -5.31 -3.96 18.51
N ASP A 133 -5.36 -3.64 19.80
CA ASP A 133 -6.07 -4.45 20.80
C ASP A 133 -7.58 -4.28 20.63
N LEU A 134 -8.22 -5.21 19.94
CA LEU A 134 -9.65 -5.20 19.70
C LEU A 134 -10.49 -5.27 20.98
N SER A 135 -9.93 -5.68 22.13
CA SER A 135 -10.64 -5.66 23.42
C SER A 135 -10.92 -4.25 23.91
N GLN A 136 -10.21 -3.25 23.40
CA GLN A 136 -10.42 -1.83 23.69
C GLN A 136 -11.59 -1.23 22.91
N ILE A 137 -12.10 -1.92 21.87
CA ILE A 137 -13.16 -1.41 21.01
C ILE A 137 -14.49 -2.02 21.41
N THR A 138 -15.45 -1.17 21.69
CA THR A 138 -16.80 -1.59 22.11
C THR A 138 -17.89 -1.19 21.12
N ALA A 139 -17.54 -0.44 20.10
CA ALA A 139 -18.45 0.02 19.05
C ALA A 139 -19.04 -1.16 18.27
N LYS A 140 -20.34 -1.03 17.93
CA LYS A 140 -21.07 -2.01 17.08
C LYS A 140 -21.03 -1.67 15.60
N TYR A 141 -20.84 -0.42 15.29
CA TYR A 141 -20.79 0.11 13.92
C TYR A 141 -19.47 0.84 13.75
N LEU A 142 -18.81 0.57 12.65
CA LEU A 142 -17.58 1.26 12.26
C LEU A 142 -17.86 2.02 10.96
N VAL A 143 -17.51 3.29 10.94
CA VAL A 143 -17.47 4.14 9.75
C VAL A 143 -16.00 4.45 9.49
N ASN A 144 -15.44 3.80 8.47
CA ASN A 144 -14.13 4.14 7.95
C ASN A 144 -14.30 5.35 7.04
N ILE A 145 -13.46 6.38 7.23
CA ILE A 145 -13.55 7.66 6.50
C ILE A 145 -12.41 7.78 5.48
N ASP A 146 -11.75 6.70 5.22
CA ASP A 146 -10.69 6.52 4.26
C ASP A 146 -11.28 6.02 2.93
N SER A 147 -11.89 6.93 2.16
CA SER A 147 -12.54 6.65 0.89
C SER A 147 -12.42 7.84 -0.06
N GLU A 148 -11.96 7.59 -1.28
CA GLU A 148 -11.65 8.62 -2.28
C GLU A 148 -12.87 9.04 -3.13
N GLU A 149 -13.95 8.23 -3.17
CA GLU A 149 -15.08 8.47 -4.05
C GLU A 149 -16.25 9.16 -3.34
N GLU A 150 -16.51 10.39 -3.73
CA GLU A 150 -17.61 11.19 -3.18
C GLU A 150 -18.98 10.55 -3.47
N GLY A 151 -19.78 10.39 -2.42
CA GLY A 151 -21.16 9.88 -2.53
C GLY A 151 -21.26 8.36 -2.63
N ILE A 152 -20.15 7.63 -2.52
CA ILE A 152 -20.13 6.16 -2.52
C ILE A 152 -19.93 5.64 -1.09
N LEU A 153 -20.81 4.73 -0.68
CA LEU A 153 -20.69 3.99 0.58
C LEU A 153 -20.29 2.54 0.28
N THR A 154 -19.02 2.21 0.57
CA THR A 154 -18.51 0.85 0.45
C THR A 154 -18.89 0.03 1.67
N VAL A 155 -19.64 -1.07 1.47
CA VAL A 155 -20.18 -1.92 2.56
C VAL A 155 -19.49 -3.27 2.69
N GLY A 156 -18.36 -3.46 2.01
CA GLY A 156 -17.56 -4.68 2.07
C GLY A 156 -16.25 -4.51 1.34
N CYS A 157 -15.29 -5.35 1.67
CA CYS A 157 -13.98 -5.39 1.02
C CYS A 157 -13.55 -6.83 0.72
N ALA A 158 -12.61 -6.97 -0.20
CA ALA A 158 -11.94 -8.24 -0.42
C ALA A 158 -10.95 -8.52 0.72
N GLY A 159 -10.81 -9.78 1.09
CA GLY A 159 -9.74 -10.23 1.97
C GLY A 159 -8.45 -10.45 1.19
N GLY A 160 -7.31 -10.36 1.87
CA GLY A 160 -5.98 -10.67 1.33
C GLY A 160 -5.27 -11.72 2.15
N LEU A 161 -4.35 -12.44 1.52
CA LEU A 161 -3.41 -13.35 2.17
C LEU A 161 -2.04 -13.16 1.54
N ASP A 162 -1.06 -12.82 2.37
CA ASP A 162 0.34 -12.79 1.96
C ASP A 162 0.99 -14.15 2.26
N LEU A 163 1.71 -14.68 1.27
CA LEU A 163 2.51 -15.89 1.41
C LEU A 163 3.98 -15.52 1.20
N GLU A 164 4.79 -15.75 2.20
CA GLU A 164 6.24 -15.71 2.10
C GLU A 164 6.76 -17.14 1.92
N ILE A 165 7.44 -17.39 0.80
CA ILE A 165 7.97 -18.71 0.46
C ILE A 165 9.49 -18.59 0.42
N GLU A 166 10.14 -19.24 1.38
CA GLU A 166 11.60 -19.33 1.44
C GLU A 166 12.06 -20.68 0.92
N PHE A 167 13.08 -20.67 0.08
CA PHE A 167 13.75 -21.87 -0.40
C PHE A 167 15.17 -21.94 0.16
N ASP A 168 15.56 -23.09 0.64
CA ASP A 168 16.98 -23.38 0.93
C ASP A 168 17.77 -23.32 -0.37
N LYS A 169 18.80 -22.50 -0.41
CA LYS A 169 19.62 -22.31 -1.61
C LYS A 169 20.88 -23.17 -1.52
N GLU A 170 21.01 -24.08 -2.48
CA GLU A 170 22.25 -24.80 -2.70
C GLU A 170 23.02 -24.13 -3.82
N TYR A 171 24.31 -23.86 -3.60
CA TYR A 171 25.17 -23.23 -4.58
C TYR A 171 26.20 -24.22 -5.09
N GLU A 172 26.31 -24.29 -6.39
CA GLU A 172 27.33 -25.08 -7.07
C GLU A 172 28.03 -24.22 -8.14
N LYS A 173 29.16 -24.73 -8.66
CA LYS A 173 29.83 -24.08 -9.77
C LYS A 173 29.01 -24.26 -11.02
N ALA A 174 28.61 -23.13 -11.64
CA ALA A 174 27.88 -23.15 -12.90
C ALA A 174 28.75 -23.75 -14.01
N GLU A 175 28.14 -24.67 -14.77
CA GLU A 175 28.74 -25.31 -15.95
C GLU A 175 27.90 -24.94 -17.17
N GLY A 176 28.48 -24.18 -18.10
CA GLY A 176 27.78 -23.76 -19.31
C GLY A 176 27.95 -22.29 -19.65
N ASP A 177 27.22 -21.83 -20.64
CA ASP A 177 27.20 -20.44 -21.06
C ASP A 177 26.19 -19.63 -20.30
N PHE A 178 26.55 -18.39 -19.96
CA PHE A 178 25.64 -17.47 -19.30
C PHE A 178 24.81 -16.70 -20.33
N ILE A 179 23.52 -16.59 -20.06
CA ILE A 179 22.58 -15.71 -20.78
C ILE A 179 21.81 -14.85 -19.78
N GLU A 180 21.45 -13.65 -20.19
CA GLU A 180 20.56 -12.76 -19.45
C GLU A 180 19.19 -12.75 -20.13
N VAL A 181 18.12 -13.00 -19.37
CA VAL A 181 16.74 -12.92 -19.84
C VAL A 181 16.02 -11.88 -18.99
N GLY A 182 15.28 -10.98 -19.63
CA GLY A 182 14.61 -9.94 -18.88
C GLY A 182 13.36 -9.37 -19.54
N LEU A 183 12.58 -8.68 -18.72
CA LEU A 183 11.35 -7.99 -19.08
C LEU A 183 11.33 -6.63 -18.36
N LYS A 184 10.90 -5.57 -19.08
CA LYS A 184 10.72 -4.23 -18.49
C LYS A 184 9.68 -3.41 -19.24
N GLY A 185 9.22 -2.34 -18.62
CA GLY A 185 8.34 -1.35 -19.26
C GLY A 185 6.90 -1.80 -19.45
N PHE A 186 6.48 -2.86 -18.76
CA PHE A 186 5.09 -3.28 -18.71
C PHE A 186 4.29 -2.40 -17.75
N ALA A 187 2.97 -2.33 -17.94
CA ALA A 187 2.10 -1.42 -17.21
C ALA A 187 2.14 -1.65 -15.68
N GLY A 188 2.21 -2.91 -15.25
CA GLY A 188 2.11 -3.22 -13.83
C GLY A 188 0.73 -2.84 -13.26
N GLY A 189 0.69 -2.33 -12.02
CA GLY A 189 -0.53 -1.84 -11.40
C GLY A 189 -0.82 -2.46 -10.06
N HIS A 190 -1.91 -2.06 -9.41
CA HIS A 190 -2.32 -2.59 -8.11
C HIS A 190 -2.86 -4.02 -8.26
N SER A 191 -2.36 -4.95 -7.45
CA SER A 191 -2.69 -6.38 -7.56
C SER A 191 -4.13 -6.74 -7.17
N GLY A 192 -4.85 -5.83 -6.56
CA GLY A 192 -6.27 -5.95 -6.25
C GLY A 192 -7.16 -5.22 -7.27
N MET A 193 -7.01 -3.90 -7.38
CA MET A 193 -7.90 -3.05 -8.18
C MET A 193 -7.78 -3.27 -9.68
N GLU A 194 -6.59 -3.67 -10.17
CA GLU A 194 -6.29 -3.80 -11.60
C GLU A 194 -5.99 -5.25 -12.02
N ILE A 195 -6.33 -6.22 -11.18
CA ILE A 195 -6.08 -7.64 -11.45
C ILE A 195 -6.89 -8.17 -12.64
N ASP A 196 -8.04 -7.61 -12.89
CA ASP A 196 -8.95 -7.95 -13.99
C ASP A 196 -8.57 -7.30 -15.33
N GLU A 197 -7.62 -6.37 -15.33
CA GLU A 197 -7.06 -5.76 -16.54
C GLU A 197 -6.18 -6.71 -17.36
N PHE A 198 -5.93 -7.92 -16.84
CA PHE A 198 -5.11 -8.96 -17.49
C PHE A 198 -3.70 -8.50 -17.89
N ARG A 199 -3.14 -7.53 -17.16
CA ARG A 199 -1.80 -7.01 -17.41
C ARG A 199 -0.73 -8.08 -17.24
N LEU A 200 0.37 -7.97 -17.98
CA LEU A 200 1.48 -8.91 -17.88
C LEU A 200 2.15 -8.82 -16.50
N ASN A 201 2.31 -9.95 -15.85
CA ASN A 201 3.14 -10.08 -14.65
C ASN A 201 4.54 -10.56 -15.04
N ALA A 202 5.55 -9.70 -14.94
CA ALA A 202 6.91 -9.97 -15.38
C ALA A 202 7.57 -11.15 -14.66
N ASN A 203 7.29 -11.34 -13.35
CA ASN A 203 7.84 -12.47 -12.59
C ASN A 203 7.30 -13.81 -13.11
N LYS A 204 5.99 -13.91 -13.31
CA LYS A 204 5.34 -15.09 -13.86
C LYS A 204 5.82 -15.38 -15.29
N THR A 205 5.96 -14.33 -16.09
CA THR A 205 6.40 -14.44 -17.49
C THR A 205 7.86 -14.87 -17.56
N LEU A 206 8.75 -14.31 -16.73
CA LEU A 206 10.15 -14.76 -16.65
C LEU A 206 10.23 -16.26 -16.34
N GLY A 207 9.43 -16.76 -15.39
CA GLY A 207 9.33 -18.18 -15.11
C GLY A 207 8.91 -19.00 -16.34
N ARG A 208 7.89 -18.56 -17.10
CA ARG A 208 7.43 -19.19 -18.34
C ARG A 208 8.53 -19.22 -19.42
N LEU A 209 9.35 -18.17 -19.52
CA LEU A 209 10.44 -18.14 -20.49
C LEU A 209 11.55 -19.16 -20.17
N LEU A 210 11.78 -19.43 -18.88
CA LEU A 210 12.88 -20.29 -18.40
C LEU A 210 12.44 -21.75 -18.13
N GLU A 211 11.13 -22.01 -18.05
CA GLU A 211 10.59 -23.33 -17.69
C GLU A 211 11.08 -24.43 -18.63
N GLY A 212 11.47 -25.57 -18.06
CA GLY A 212 11.80 -26.80 -18.80
C GLY A 212 13.06 -26.72 -19.65
N ILE A 213 13.92 -25.72 -19.48
CA ILE A 213 15.26 -25.70 -20.10
C ILE A 213 16.14 -26.66 -19.30
N GLU A 214 16.54 -27.77 -19.94
CA GLU A 214 17.30 -28.83 -19.30
C GLU A 214 18.67 -28.35 -18.84
N GLY A 215 19.04 -28.64 -17.58
CA GLY A 215 20.33 -28.26 -17.00
C GLY A 215 20.50 -26.75 -16.73
N LEU A 216 19.43 -25.96 -16.77
CA LEU A 216 19.46 -24.54 -16.41
C LEU A 216 19.81 -24.36 -14.94
N GLN A 217 20.79 -23.52 -14.66
CA GLN A 217 21.19 -23.08 -13.32
C GLN A 217 20.97 -21.57 -13.19
N ILE A 218 20.40 -21.10 -12.07
CA ILE A 218 20.11 -19.68 -11.82
C ILE A 218 21.30 -19.05 -11.11
N ALA A 219 21.97 -18.08 -11.74
CA ALA A 219 22.99 -17.27 -11.11
C ALA A 219 22.38 -16.11 -10.32
N THR A 220 21.44 -15.38 -10.93
CA THR A 220 20.67 -14.32 -10.27
C THR A 220 19.26 -14.29 -10.81
N ILE A 221 18.30 -13.95 -9.96
CA ILE A 221 16.92 -13.66 -10.36
C ILE A 221 16.38 -12.53 -9.51
N ASN A 222 15.70 -11.58 -10.15
CA ASN A 222 15.10 -10.42 -9.50
C ASN A 222 13.86 -9.98 -10.26
N GLY A 223 12.85 -9.47 -9.56
CA GLY A 223 11.68 -8.91 -10.20
C GLY A 223 10.61 -8.45 -9.22
N GLY A 224 9.76 -7.54 -9.68
CA GLY A 224 8.78 -6.85 -8.86
C GLY A 224 9.42 -5.82 -7.92
N VAL A 225 8.61 -4.88 -7.44
CA VAL A 225 9.06 -3.79 -6.54
C VAL A 225 8.32 -3.83 -5.22
N LYS A 226 7.03 -4.10 -5.28
CA LYS A 226 6.11 -4.13 -4.13
C LYS A 226 5.26 -5.40 -4.18
N ARG A 227 4.92 -5.96 -3.00
CA ARG A 227 4.09 -7.18 -2.89
C ARG A 227 2.65 -6.96 -3.38
N ASN A 228 2.13 -5.76 -3.25
CA ASN A 228 0.80 -5.35 -3.71
C ASN A 228 0.78 -4.76 -5.12
N ALA A 229 1.85 -4.91 -5.89
CA ALA A 229 1.94 -4.44 -7.27
C ALA A 229 2.18 -5.60 -8.24
N ILE A 230 1.48 -5.59 -9.37
CA ILE A 230 1.75 -6.49 -10.49
C ILE A 230 3.17 -6.17 -11.01
N ALA A 231 4.04 -7.16 -11.03
CA ALA A 231 5.44 -6.95 -11.42
C ALA A 231 5.55 -6.45 -12.88
N SER A 232 6.04 -5.23 -13.07
CA SER A 232 6.25 -4.59 -14.38
C SER A 232 7.62 -4.88 -14.99
N SER A 233 8.53 -5.46 -14.22
CA SER A 233 9.87 -5.84 -14.66
C SER A 233 10.39 -7.04 -13.89
N ALA A 234 11.21 -7.86 -14.57
CA ALA A 234 11.93 -8.98 -13.98
C ALA A 234 13.17 -9.30 -14.83
N LYS A 235 14.20 -9.86 -14.20
CA LYS A 235 15.43 -10.25 -14.86
C LYS A 235 16.09 -11.45 -14.19
N ALA A 236 16.67 -12.34 -15.00
CA ALA A 236 17.50 -13.42 -14.52
C ALA A 236 18.80 -13.51 -15.34
N VAL A 237 19.88 -13.91 -14.69
CA VAL A 237 21.08 -14.44 -15.31
C VAL A 237 21.11 -15.92 -15.03
N VAL A 238 21.14 -16.72 -16.08
CA VAL A 238 21.13 -18.19 -15.99
C VAL A 238 22.30 -18.78 -16.75
N SER A 239 22.81 -19.92 -16.27
CA SER A 239 23.77 -20.74 -17.00
C SER A 239 23.03 -21.90 -17.68
N VAL A 240 23.37 -22.19 -18.92
CA VAL A 240 22.71 -23.26 -19.72
C VAL A 240 23.79 -24.10 -20.43
N PRO A 241 23.60 -25.44 -20.53
CA PRO A 241 24.55 -26.33 -21.18
C PRO A 241 24.64 -26.11 -22.68
N ASN A 242 23.52 -25.75 -23.33
CA ASN A 242 23.41 -25.49 -24.75
C ASN A 242 22.77 -24.10 -24.99
N LYS A 243 23.62 -23.10 -25.21
CA LYS A 243 23.20 -21.72 -25.39
C LYS A 243 22.30 -21.51 -26.60
N GLU A 244 22.65 -22.12 -27.76
CA GLU A 244 21.91 -21.92 -29.01
C GLU A 244 20.48 -22.47 -28.89
N GLU A 245 20.33 -23.65 -28.32
CA GLU A 245 19.04 -24.28 -28.11
C GLU A 245 18.17 -23.52 -27.10
N ALA A 246 18.78 -23.10 -25.98
CA ALA A 246 18.10 -22.32 -24.96
C ALA A 246 17.63 -20.97 -25.49
N MET A 247 18.48 -20.22 -26.20
CA MET A 247 18.11 -18.95 -26.82
C MET A 247 16.98 -19.10 -27.83
N LYS A 248 17.06 -20.11 -28.71
CA LYS A 248 15.99 -20.37 -29.70
C LYS A 248 14.64 -20.62 -28.99
N LEU A 249 14.62 -21.46 -27.96
CA LEU A 249 13.42 -21.78 -27.22
C LEU A 249 12.85 -20.54 -26.52
N ILE A 250 13.72 -19.73 -25.91
CA ILE A 250 13.29 -18.49 -25.24
C ILE A 250 12.76 -17.49 -26.29
N GLU A 251 13.40 -17.32 -27.43
CA GLU A 251 12.92 -16.43 -28.49
C GLU A 251 11.54 -16.84 -29.03
N GLU A 252 11.30 -18.15 -29.24
CA GLU A 252 9.98 -18.67 -29.60
C GLU A 252 8.91 -18.30 -28.56
N ARG A 253 9.20 -18.49 -27.28
CA ARG A 253 8.32 -18.12 -26.16
C ARG A 253 8.10 -16.61 -26.04
N ILE A 254 9.12 -15.80 -26.32
CA ILE A 254 8.98 -14.35 -26.37
C ILE A 254 7.95 -13.94 -27.43
N GLN A 255 7.93 -14.59 -28.60
CA GLN A 255 6.93 -14.30 -29.63
C GLN A 255 5.52 -14.70 -29.19
N GLU A 256 5.37 -15.83 -28.51
CA GLU A 256 4.08 -16.27 -27.94
C GLU A 256 3.57 -15.24 -26.93
N VAL A 257 4.41 -14.82 -25.97
CA VAL A 257 4.06 -13.82 -24.96
C VAL A 257 3.69 -12.49 -25.60
N LYS A 258 4.46 -12.00 -26.56
CA LYS A 258 4.15 -10.77 -27.28
C LYS A 258 2.80 -10.83 -28.01
N ASN A 259 2.46 -11.98 -28.58
CA ASN A 259 1.16 -12.18 -29.22
C ASN A 259 0.01 -12.22 -28.20
N GLU A 260 0.22 -12.83 -27.04
CA GLU A 260 -0.76 -12.94 -25.96
C GLU A 260 -1.13 -11.57 -25.40
N TYR A 261 -0.15 -10.69 -25.18
CA TYR A 261 -0.33 -9.39 -24.52
C TYR A 261 -0.35 -8.18 -25.47
N LYS A 262 -0.34 -8.37 -26.80
CA LYS A 262 -0.25 -7.29 -27.79
C LYS A 262 -1.33 -6.21 -27.68
N ASP A 263 -2.52 -6.57 -27.22
CA ASP A 263 -3.68 -5.67 -27.14
C ASP A 263 -3.86 -5.07 -25.74
N VAL A 264 -3.27 -5.68 -24.72
CA VAL A 264 -3.45 -5.29 -23.30
C VAL A 264 -2.23 -4.55 -22.77
N ASP A 265 -1.03 -5.02 -23.09
CA ASP A 265 0.23 -4.47 -22.58
C ASP A 265 1.34 -4.43 -23.64
N PRO A 266 1.14 -3.66 -24.74
CA PRO A 266 1.99 -3.73 -25.93
C PRO A 266 3.37 -3.07 -25.80
N ASN A 267 3.59 -2.24 -24.75
CA ASN A 267 4.74 -1.35 -24.66
C ASN A 267 5.97 -1.97 -24.01
N GLY A 268 5.82 -3.16 -23.43
CA GLY A 268 6.91 -3.83 -22.73
C GLY A 268 7.98 -4.39 -23.65
N GLU A 269 9.19 -4.44 -23.16
CA GLU A 269 10.37 -5.04 -23.83
C GLU A 269 10.72 -6.37 -23.16
N ILE A 270 10.94 -7.41 -23.98
CA ILE A 270 11.43 -8.73 -23.54
C ILE A 270 12.68 -9.05 -24.36
N TRP A 271 13.74 -9.48 -23.69
CA TRP A 271 15.01 -9.82 -24.32
C TRP A 271 15.63 -11.11 -23.78
N VAL A 272 16.53 -11.67 -24.59
CA VAL A 272 17.45 -12.73 -24.21
C VAL A 272 18.84 -12.45 -24.83
#